data_d4134e0b5d6d1f884285147b3cdc7308
#
_entry.id   d4134e0b5d6d1f884285147b3cdc7308
#
_cell.length_a   1.000
_cell.length_b   1.000
_cell.length_c   1.000
_cell.angle_alpha   90.00
_cell.angle_beta   90.00
_cell.angle_gamma   90.00
#
_symmetry.space_group_name_H-M   'P 1'
#
loop_
_entity.id
_entity.type
_entity.pdbx_description
1 polymer ?
#
loop_
_entity_poly.entity_id
_entity_poly.type
_entity_poly.pdbx_seq_one_letter_code
_entity_poly.pdbx_strand_id
1 'polypeptide(L)'
;MTNKTYQKKHELWLSILFASFAIEDEAIKSRLYDFSQIAFRHMRWLGKEILENGDNYNYDREMMLLKRESTFDILHALREEIQAIQPLYPENVLGNRMKTDDSYLNSYIGELLSNPKNNKKIDAFNMERKWEDLDQTQIDALTLFLFDESYKEYELILIYSYMQARTKDLLQFDIYQDLIDESHFHLKSFGNMMARLGILALPRELHEMTYIVKDLDQFIKDGIDEEIAAKEMCKELSDAINDKKLSKFFDFINYQENYHIELMKKLLIQE
;
A
#
# COMPACT_ATOMS: atom_id res chain seq x y z
N MET A 1 -2.20 16.68 -18.74
CA MET A 1 -1.46 15.63 -17.99
C MET A 1 -1.90 14.29 -18.52
N THR A 2 -1.06 13.28 -18.58
CA THR A 2 -1.39 12.02 -19.24
C THR A 2 -1.59 10.90 -18.21
N ASN A 3 -2.49 9.96 -18.51
CA ASN A 3 -2.62 8.70 -17.75
C ASN A 3 -1.28 7.98 -17.59
N LYS A 4 -0.36 8.14 -18.55
CA LYS A 4 0.99 7.57 -18.46
C LYS A 4 1.79 8.10 -17.26
N THR A 5 1.71 9.41 -16.96
CA THR A 5 2.40 9.99 -15.79
C THR A 5 1.79 9.45 -14.49
N TYR A 6 0.46 9.34 -14.45
CA TYR A 6 -0.26 8.76 -13.32
C TYR A 6 0.14 7.30 -13.08
N GLN A 7 0.10 6.49 -14.14
CA GLN A 7 0.51 5.09 -14.13
C GLN A 7 1.95 4.92 -13.61
N LYS A 8 2.90 5.67 -14.15
CA LYS A 8 4.30 5.60 -13.70
C LYS A 8 4.49 6.07 -12.25
N LYS A 9 3.64 7.00 -11.78
CA LYS A 9 3.66 7.39 -10.36
C LYS A 9 3.06 6.33 -9.45
N HIS A 10 2.04 5.63 -9.89
CA HIS A 10 1.48 4.47 -9.21
C HIS A 10 2.54 3.35 -9.06
N GLU A 11 3.23 3.01 -10.15
CA GLU A 11 4.33 2.05 -10.14
C GLU A 11 5.44 2.47 -9.17
N LEU A 12 5.92 3.71 -9.25
CA LEU A 12 6.96 4.23 -8.36
C LEU A 12 6.51 4.21 -6.88
N TRP A 13 5.25 4.56 -6.58
CA TRP A 13 4.72 4.44 -5.22
C TRP A 13 4.84 3.00 -4.71
N LEU A 14 4.39 2.02 -5.48
CA LEU A 14 4.48 0.60 -5.12
C LEU A 14 5.93 0.15 -4.96
N SER A 15 6.81 0.53 -5.88
CA SER A 15 8.23 0.18 -5.80
C SER A 15 8.88 0.69 -4.51
N ILE A 16 8.62 1.95 -4.12
CA ILE A 16 9.14 2.52 -2.88
C ILE A 16 8.52 1.83 -1.66
N LEU A 17 7.19 1.59 -1.67
CA LEU A 17 6.47 0.96 -0.57
C LEU A 17 7.02 -0.46 -0.31
N PHE A 18 7.11 -1.28 -1.34
CA PHE A 18 7.59 -2.66 -1.22
C PHE A 18 9.09 -2.74 -0.96
N ALA A 19 9.90 -1.79 -1.46
CA ALA A 19 11.28 -1.63 -1.04
C ALA A 19 11.40 -1.38 0.47
N SER A 20 10.48 -0.57 1.05
CA SER A 20 10.41 -0.35 2.49
C SER A 20 10.06 -1.61 3.29
N PHE A 21 9.37 -2.58 2.71
CA PHE A 21 9.10 -3.85 3.37
C PHE A 21 10.28 -4.83 3.23
N ALA A 22 10.91 -4.84 2.06
CA ALA A 22 11.96 -5.80 1.72
C ALA A 22 13.30 -5.54 2.42
N ILE A 23 13.64 -4.27 2.68
CA ILE A 23 14.92 -3.88 3.29
C ILE A 23 14.82 -4.05 4.81
N GLU A 24 15.81 -4.73 5.42
CA GLU A 24 15.82 -5.03 6.86
C GLU A 24 16.30 -3.86 7.73
N ASP A 25 17.15 -2.97 7.20
CA ASP A 25 17.66 -1.83 7.96
C ASP A 25 16.50 -0.89 8.32
N GLU A 26 16.20 -0.77 9.61
CA GLU A 26 15.04 -0.03 10.12
C GLU A 26 15.08 1.47 9.78
N ALA A 27 16.26 2.07 9.70
CA ALA A 27 16.37 3.50 9.35
C ALA A 27 16.08 3.71 7.86
N ILE A 28 16.59 2.84 7.00
CA ILE A 28 16.32 2.87 5.55
C ILE A 28 14.85 2.53 5.30
N LYS A 29 14.34 1.46 5.91
CA LYS A 29 12.94 1.03 5.86
C LYS A 29 11.97 2.16 6.20
N SER A 30 12.14 2.77 7.37
CA SER A 30 11.28 3.88 7.83
C SER A 30 11.31 5.06 6.87
N ARG A 31 12.49 5.44 6.40
CA ARG A 31 12.63 6.57 5.47
C ARG A 31 11.99 6.28 4.10
N LEU A 32 12.15 5.07 3.57
CA LEU A 32 11.50 4.68 2.32
C LEU A 32 9.97 4.63 2.49
N TYR A 33 9.48 4.17 3.63
CA TYR A 33 8.05 4.23 3.91
C TYR A 33 7.51 5.67 3.89
N ASP A 34 8.19 6.62 4.52
CA ASP A 34 7.81 8.04 4.48
C ASP A 34 7.76 8.55 3.03
N PHE A 35 8.74 8.18 2.20
CA PHE A 35 8.74 8.54 0.76
C PHE A 35 7.64 7.84 -0.03
N SER A 36 7.25 6.64 0.34
CA SER A 36 6.09 5.99 -0.29
C SER A 36 4.80 6.78 -0.03
N GLN A 37 4.61 7.32 1.18
CA GLN A 37 3.46 8.17 1.50
C GLN A 37 3.48 9.50 0.70
N ILE A 38 4.68 10.07 0.48
CA ILE A 38 4.84 11.23 -0.41
C ILE A 38 4.48 10.87 -1.85
N ALA A 39 4.95 9.72 -2.36
CA ALA A 39 4.65 9.27 -3.72
C ALA A 39 3.15 8.98 -3.91
N PHE A 40 2.49 8.38 -2.92
CA PHE A 40 1.04 8.18 -2.91
C PHE A 40 0.27 9.51 -2.98
N ARG A 41 0.68 10.48 -2.19
CA ARG A 41 0.09 11.83 -2.25
C ARG A 41 0.27 12.47 -3.62
N HIS A 42 1.45 12.31 -4.26
CA HIS A 42 1.67 12.76 -5.63
C HIS A 42 0.71 12.11 -6.62
N MET A 43 0.50 10.81 -6.49
CA MET A 43 -0.47 10.08 -7.31
C MET A 43 -1.88 10.66 -7.16
N ARG A 44 -2.32 10.93 -5.93
CA ARG A 44 -3.64 11.57 -5.67
C ARG A 44 -3.74 12.97 -6.28
N TRP A 45 -2.69 13.78 -6.20
CA TRP A 45 -2.67 15.12 -6.84
C TRP A 45 -2.78 15.02 -8.36
N LEU A 46 -2.06 14.08 -8.98
CA LEU A 46 -2.14 13.82 -10.42
C LEU A 46 -3.54 13.37 -10.83
N GLY A 47 -4.16 12.46 -10.07
CA GLY A 47 -5.53 12.01 -10.30
C GLY A 47 -6.53 13.17 -10.24
N LYS A 48 -6.40 14.03 -9.23
CA LYS A 48 -7.24 15.24 -9.11
C LYS A 48 -7.07 16.18 -10.30
N GLU A 49 -5.85 16.47 -10.73
CA GLU A 49 -5.59 17.34 -11.88
C GLU A 49 -6.15 16.74 -13.19
N ILE A 50 -6.09 15.41 -13.37
CA ILE A 50 -6.69 14.73 -14.52
C ILE A 50 -8.22 14.94 -14.51
N LEU A 51 -8.88 14.76 -13.36
CA LEU A 51 -10.33 14.96 -13.22
C LEU A 51 -10.74 16.42 -13.43
N GLU A 52 -9.97 17.38 -12.92
CA GLU A 52 -10.22 18.82 -13.11
C GLU A 52 -10.14 19.24 -14.59
N ASN A 53 -9.37 18.53 -15.39
CA ASN A 53 -9.29 18.72 -16.84
C ASN A 53 -10.38 17.99 -17.63
N GLY A 54 -11.32 17.30 -16.95
CA GLY A 54 -12.42 16.58 -17.57
C GLY A 54 -12.08 15.18 -18.08
N ASP A 55 -10.86 14.69 -17.79
CA ASP A 55 -10.41 13.35 -18.12
C ASP A 55 -10.62 12.38 -16.93
N ASN A 56 -10.42 11.07 -17.17
CA ASN A 56 -10.40 10.05 -16.13
C ASN A 56 -9.03 9.38 -16.06
N TYR A 57 -8.67 8.90 -14.87
CA TYR A 57 -7.52 8.02 -14.68
C TYR A 57 -7.97 6.61 -14.32
N ASN A 58 -7.08 5.66 -14.53
CA ASN A 58 -7.24 4.27 -14.12
C ASN A 58 -6.02 3.81 -13.30
N TYR A 59 -6.12 2.62 -12.72
CA TYR A 59 -5.04 2.00 -11.93
C TYR A 59 -4.23 0.97 -12.71
N ASP A 60 -4.29 1.01 -14.03
CA ASP A 60 -3.43 0.17 -14.87
C ASP A 60 -1.96 0.39 -14.53
N ARG A 61 -1.19 -0.66 -14.62
CA ARG A 61 0.25 -0.63 -14.41
C ARG A 61 0.95 -1.68 -15.27
N GLU A 62 2.20 -1.44 -15.58
CA GLU A 62 3.03 -2.45 -16.22
C GLU A 62 3.43 -3.54 -15.20
N MET A 63 3.85 -4.71 -15.71
CA MET A 63 4.38 -5.75 -14.87
C MET A 63 5.64 -5.26 -14.14
N MET A 64 5.62 -5.34 -12.83
CA MET A 64 6.70 -4.86 -11.96
C MET A 64 7.53 -6.04 -11.46
N LEU A 65 8.85 -5.93 -11.52
CA LEU A 65 9.78 -6.91 -10.97
C LEU A 65 10.23 -6.45 -9.57
N LEU A 66 9.66 -7.05 -8.56
CA LEU A 66 9.97 -6.72 -7.17
C LEU A 66 11.17 -7.48 -6.62
N LYS A 67 11.31 -8.77 -6.99
CA LYS A 67 12.36 -9.64 -6.44
C LYS A 67 13.75 -9.12 -6.79
N ARG A 68 14.56 -8.88 -5.75
CA ARG A 68 15.95 -8.43 -5.81
C ARG A 68 16.79 -9.23 -4.81
N GLU A 69 18.09 -9.32 -5.03
CA GLU A 69 18.99 -10.09 -4.20
C GLU A 69 19.65 -9.28 -3.08
N SER A 70 19.81 -7.97 -3.31
CA SER A 70 20.48 -7.08 -2.36
C SER A 70 19.79 -5.73 -2.22
N THR A 71 20.09 -5.03 -1.12
CA THR A 71 19.66 -3.64 -0.90
C THR A 71 20.07 -2.74 -2.06
N PHE A 72 21.29 -2.90 -2.59
CA PHE A 72 21.77 -2.08 -3.70
C PHE A 72 20.98 -2.32 -4.99
N ASP A 73 20.57 -3.56 -5.27
CA ASP A 73 19.74 -3.85 -6.45
C ASP A 73 18.37 -3.15 -6.35
N ILE A 74 17.77 -3.11 -5.16
CA ILE A 74 16.52 -2.36 -4.91
C ILE A 74 16.77 -0.87 -5.12
N LEU A 75 17.80 -0.31 -4.49
CA LEU A 75 18.09 1.12 -4.55
C LEU A 75 18.44 1.60 -5.97
N HIS A 76 19.16 0.79 -6.75
CA HIS A 76 19.44 1.09 -8.17
C HIS A 76 18.17 1.10 -9.00
N ALA A 77 17.29 0.10 -8.83
CA ALA A 77 16.01 0.04 -9.54
C ALA A 77 15.13 1.26 -9.22
N LEU A 78 14.98 1.62 -7.94
CA LEU A 78 14.24 2.81 -7.53
C LEU A 78 14.81 4.09 -8.17
N ARG A 79 16.12 4.20 -8.25
CA ARG A 79 16.78 5.37 -8.84
C ARG A 79 16.50 5.47 -10.34
N GLU A 80 16.51 4.37 -11.06
CA GLU A 80 16.14 4.31 -12.47
C GLU A 80 14.69 4.73 -12.70
N GLU A 81 13.75 4.23 -11.89
CA GLU A 81 12.33 4.60 -11.96
C GLU A 81 12.11 6.11 -11.69
N ILE A 82 12.78 6.67 -10.67
CA ILE A 82 12.72 8.10 -10.36
C ILE A 82 13.24 8.93 -11.53
N GLN A 83 14.36 8.54 -12.16
CA GLN A 83 14.92 9.24 -13.30
C GLN A 83 14.02 9.15 -14.53
N ALA A 84 13.35 8.03 -14.73
CA ALA A 84 12.45 7.81 -15.86
C ALA A 84 11.13 8.62 -15.76
N ILE A 85 10.62 8.86 -14.54
CA ILE A 85 9.36 9.60 -14.37
C ILE A 85 9.55 11.13 -14.42
N GLN A 86 10.66 11.66 -13.97
CA GLN A 86 10.88 13.11 -13.87
C GLN A 86 10.60 13.91 -15.16
N PRO A 87 10.97 13.44 -16.37
CA PRO A 87 10.65 14.13 -17.61
C PRO A 87 9.16 14.17 -17.96
N LEU A 88 8.35 13.30 -17.32
CA LEU A 88 6.90 13.19 -17.57
C LEU A 88 6.08 14.18 -16.74
N TYR A 89 6.69 14.84 -15.73
CA TYR A 89 5.97 15.79 -14.90
C TYR A 89 5.64 17.07 -15.66
N PRO A 90 4.45 17.66 -15.40
CA PRO A 90 4.05 18.90 -16.04
C PRO A 90 4.97 20.06 -15.64
N GLU A 91 5.10 21.05 -16.55
CA GLU A 91 5.85 22.28 -16.28
C GLU A 91 4.96 23.31 -15.53
N ASN A 92 4.54 22.95 -14.33
CA ASN A 92 3.73 23.78 -13.44
C ASN A 92 4.20 23.64 -11.98
N VAL A 93 3.53 24.32 -11.06
CA VAL A 93 3.86 24.30 -9.61
C VAL A 93 3.84 22.89 -9.06
N LEU A 94 2.83 22.08 -9.44
CA LEU A 94 2.68 20.72 -8.98
C LEU A 94 3.81 19.81 -9.49
N GLY A 95 4.12 19.88 -10.79
CA GLY A 95 5.21 19.12 -11.38
C GLY A 95 6.58 19.48 -10.78
N ASN A 96 6.81 20.78 -10.54
CA ASN A 96 8.03 21.24 -9.88
C ASN A 96 8.13 20.71 -8.44
N ARG A 97 7.03 20.66 -7.70
CA ARG A 97 6.99 20.07 -6.36
C ARG A 97 7.34 18.58 -6.39
N MET A 98 6.74 17.81 -7.29
CA MET A 98 7.04 16.37 -7.43
C MET A 98 8.50 16.15 -7.83
N LYS A 99 9.04 16.95 -8.77
CA LYS A 99 10.47 16.88 -9.14
C LYS A 99 11.38 17.13 -7.94
N THR A 100 11.03 18.08 -7.06
CA THR A 100 11.83 18.40 -5.87
C THR A 100 11.85 17.22 -4.89
N ASP A 101 10.69 16.65 -4.59
CA ASP A 101 10.58 15.53 -3.65
C ASP A 101 11.31 14.28 -4.18
N ASP A 102 11.13 13.95 -5.48
CA ASP A 102 11.80 12.83 -6.12
C ASP A 102 13.32 13.04 -6.25
N SER A 103 13.78 14.29 -6.49
CA SER A 103 15.21 14.60 -6.50
C SER A 103 15.85 14.45 -5.13
N TYR A 104 15.13 14.79 -4.07
CA TYR A 104 15.61 14.56 -2.71
C TYR A 104 15.73 13.05 -2.40
N LEU A 105 14.71 12.26 -2.77
CA LEU A 105 14.79 10.79 -2.64
C LEU A 105 15.96 10.22 -3.45
N ASN A 106 16.16 10.67 -4.69
CA ASN A 106 17.27 10.23 -5.53
C ASN A 106 18.64 10.55 -4.90
N SER A 107 18.78 11.73 -4.26
CA SER A 107 19.99 12.09 -3.51
C SER A 107 20.21 11.21 -2.31
N TYR A 108 19.17 10.96 -1.52
CA TYR A 108 19.21 10.05 -0.36
C TYR A 108 19.64 8.63 -0.78
N ILE A 109 19.07 8.10 -1.87
CA ILE A 109 19.48 6.81 -2.42
C ILE A 109 20.96 6.85 -2.84
N GLY A 110 21.42 7.94 -3.45
CA GLY A 110 22.83 8.12 -3.82
C GLY A 110 23.77 8.05 -2.61
N GLU A 111 23.39 8.65 -1.49
CA GLU A 111 24.15 8.58 -0.23
C GLU A 111 24.20 7.14 0.31
N LEU A 112 23.08 6.42 0.28
CA LEU A 112 23.03 5.02 0.71
C LEU A 112 23.95 4.12 -0.14
N LEU A 113 23.92 4.29 -1.46
CA LEU A 113 24.73 3.54 -2.41
C LEU A 113 26.24 3.84 -2.28
N SER A 114 26.62 5.01 -1.75
CA SER A 114 28.01 5.38 -1.54
C SER A 114 28.69 4.62 -0.39
N ASN A 115 27.90 4.00 0.50
CA ASN A 115 28.38 3.24 1.64
C ASN A 115 28.20 1.73 1.44
N PRO A 116 29.25 0.96 1.12
CA PRO A 116 29.15 -0.48 0.88
C PRO A 116 28.56 -1.29 2.05
N LYS A 117 28.60 -0.76 3.28
CA LYS A 117 28.01 -1.42 4.46
C LYS A 117 26.47 -1.50 4.38
N ASN A 118 25.83 -0.68 3.57
CA ASN A 118 24.41 -0.70 3.35
C ASN A 118 23.96 -1.82 2.41
N ASN A 119 24.90 -2.43 1.68
CA ASN A 119 24.57 -3.54 0.79
C ASN A 119 24.38 -4.82 1.59
N LYS A 120 23.13 -5.17 1.87
CA LYS A 120 22.71 -6.38 2.58
C LYS A 120 21.95 -7.29 1.62
N LYS A 121 22.03 -8.60 1.89
CA LYS A 121 21.16 -9.58 1.23
C LYS A 121 19.71 -9.30 1.57
N ILE A 122 18.81 -9.54 0.63
CA ILE A 122 17.36 -9.44 0.84
C ILE A 122 16.79 -10.84 1.04
N ASP A 123 16.21 -11.07 2.22
CA ASP A 123 15.55 -12.33 2.55
C ASP A 123 14.04 -12.32 2.34
N ALA A 124 13.46 -11.16 2.06
CA ALA A 124 12.01 -10.99 1.86
C ALA A 124 11.40 -11.85 0.72
N PHE A 125 12.23 -12.49 -0.11
CA PHE A 125 11.81 -13.32 -1.27
C PHE A 125 12.38 -14.74 -1.22
N ASN A 126 12.95 -15.19 -0.09
CA ASN A 126 13.64 -16.48 0.02
C ASN A 126 12.69 -17.68 0.14
N MET A 127 11.39 -17.46 0.35
CA MET A 127 10.34 -18.47 0.48
C MET A 127 10.53 -19.44 1.65
N GLU A 128 11.31 -19.05 2.67
CA GLU A 128 11.61 -19.92 3.81
C GLU A 128 10.41 -20.13 4.73
N ARG A 129 9.52 -19.16 4.84
CA ARG A 129 8.31 -19.19 5.68
C ARG A 129 8.62 -19.61 7.12
N LYS A 130 9.56 -18.93 7.75
CA LYS A 130 9.98 -19.19 9.12
C LYS A 130 9.50 -18.08 10.06
N TRP A 131 8.98 -18.49 11.21
CA TRP A 131 8.63 -17.59 12.29
C TRP A 131 8.95 -18.26 13.62
N GLU A 132 9.67 -17.55 14.48
CA GLU A 132 10.00 -18.04 15.80
C GLU A 132 8.70 -18.28 16.60
N ASP A 133 8.63 -19.33 17.36
CA ASP A 133 7.48 -19.74 18.18
C ASP A 133 6.21 -20.21 17.43
N LEU A 134 6.19 -20.27 16.11
CA LEU A 134 5.08 -20.81 15.34
C LEU A 134 5.42 -22.20 14.76
N ASP A 135 4.45 -23.11 14.84
CA ASP A 135 4.50 -24.38 14.08
C ASP A 135 4.09 -24.17 12.61
N GLN A 136 4.25 -25.24 11.80
CA GLN A 136 3.99 -25.14 10.36
C GLN A 136 2.51 -24.83 10.05
N THR A 137 1.56 -25.35 10.85
CA THR A 137 0.13 -25.10 10.65
C THR A 137 -0.21 -23.64 10.90
N GLN A 138 0.37 -23.05 11.94
CA GLN A 138 0.23 -21.63 12.28
C GLN A 138 0.87 -20.73 11.22
N ILE A 139 2.04 -21.12 10.70
CA ILE A 139 2.71 -20.40 9.60
C ILE A 139 1.88 -20.44 8.32
N ASP A 140 1.27 -21.58 8.00
CA ASP A 140 0.44 -21.72 6.81
C ASP A 140 -0.85 -20.87 6.93
N ALA A 141 -1.50 -20.87 8.10
CA ALA A 141 -2.67 -20.02 8.38
C ALA A 141 -2.31 -18.53 8.28
N LEU A 142 -1.22 -18.11 8.91
CA LEU A 142 -0.70 -16.74 8.82
C LEU A 142 -0.38 -16.35 7.37
N THR A 143 0.24 -17.25 6.61
CA THR A 143 0.59 -17.01 5.20
C THR A 143 -0.65 -16.75 4.35
N LEU A 144 -1.69 -17.58 4.48
CA LEU A 144 -2.94 -17.42 3.74
C LEU A 144 -3.61 -16.10 4.09
N PHE A 145 -3.75 -15.79 5.38
CA PHE A 145 -4.29 -14.53 5.85
C PHE A 145 -3.55 -13.32 5.26
N LEU A 146 -2.22 -13.31 5.33
CA LEU A 146 -1.43 -12.19 4.85
C LEU A 146 -1.56 -11.96 3.34
N PHE A 147 -1.70 -13.02 2.52
CA PHE A 147 -1.92 -12.86 1.09
C PHE A 147 -3.29 -12.27 0.78
N ASP A 148 -4.34 -12.76 1.43
CA ASP A 148 -5.70 -12.28 1.18
C ASP A 148 -5.87 -10.84 1.68
N GLU A 149 -5.48 -10.56 2.91
CA GLU A 149 -5.70 -9.25 3.52
C GLU A 149 -4.76 -8.17 2.94
N SER A 150 -3.49 -8.48 2.64
CA SER A 150 -2.62 -7.50 1.96
C SER A 150 -3.18 -7.07 0.60
N TYR A 151 -3.83 -8.00 -0.12
CA TYR A 151 -4.47 -7.66 -1.39
C TYR A 151 -5.70 -6.78 -1.18
N LYS A 152 -6.58 -7.12 -0.22
CA LYS A 152 -7.76 -6.33 0.11
C LYS A 152 -7.39 -4.91 0.53
N GLU A 153 -6.41 -4.76 1.44
CA GLU A 153 -5.98 -3.45 1.89
C GLU A 153 -5.47 -2.56 0.75
N TYR A 154 -4.72 -3.16 -0.18
CA TYR A 154 -4.29 -2.44 -1.38
C TYR A 154 -5.49 -2.03 -2.26
N GLU A 155 -6.47 -2.92 -2.47
CA GLU A 155 -7.70 -2.61 -3.20
C GLU A 155 -8.45 -1.47 -2.52
N LEU A 156 -8.68 -1.54 -1.21
CA LEU A 156 -9.41 -0.56 -0.43
C LEU A 156 -8.77 0.83 -0.48
N ILE A 157 -7.43 0.91 -0.35
CA ILE A 157 -6.70 2.18 -0.53
C ILE A 157 -7.03 2.82 -1.88
N LEU A 158 -7.04 2.04 -2.96
CA LEU A 158 -7.29 2.56 -4.30
C LEU A 158 -8.77 2.88 -4.54
N ILE A 159 -9.69 2.03 -4.08
CA ILE A 159 -11.15 2.24 -4.20
C ILE A 159 -11.55 3.52 -3.45
N TYR A 160 -11.18 3.63 -2.18
CA TYR A 160 -11.52 4.82 -1.37
C TYR A 160 -10.85 6.08 -1.92
N SER A 161 -9.62 6.00 -2.43
CA SER A 161 -8.97 7.14 -3.10
C SER A 161 -9.70 7.56 -4.38
N TYR A 162 -10.21 6.59 -5.16
CA TYR A 162 -10.99 6.87 -6.36
C TYR A 162 -12.32 7.54 -6.05
N MET A 163 -13.02 7.06 -5.02
CA MET A 163 -14.28 7.62 -4.55
C MET A 163 -14.08 9.01 -3.93
N GLN A 164 -13.06 9.16 -3.09
CA GLN A 164 -12.73 10.43 -2.44
C GLN A 164 -12.41 11.54 -3.46
N ALA A 165 -11.70 11.21 -4.53
CA ALA A 165 -11.38 12.19 -5.57
C ALA A 165 -12.59 12.70 -6.34
N ARG A 166 -13.75 12.03 -6.24
CA ARG A 166 -14.99 12.33 -6.99
C ARG A 166 -16.13 12.83 -6.12
N THR A 167 -16.08 12.61 -4.82
CA THR A 167 -17.10 13.14 -3.91
C THR A 167 -16.97 14.64 -3.72
N LYS A 168 -18.12 15.31 -3.51
CA LYS A 168 -18.21 16.71 -3.09
C LYS A 168 -18.72 16.83 -1.65
N ASP A 169 -19.12 15.73 -1.07
CA ASP A 169 -19.58 15.63 0.30
C ASP A 169 -18.38 15.56 1.25
N LEU A 170 -18.33 16.49 2.21
CA LEU A 170 -17.20 16.58 3.15
C LEU A 170 -17.17 15.41 4.12
N LEU A 171 -18.32 14.89 4.55
CA LEU A 171 -18.37 13.76 5.46
C LEU A 171 -17.88 12.48 4.75
N GLN A 172 -18.31 12.24 3.51
CA GLN A 172 -17.80 11.15 2.71
C GLN A 172 -16.28 11.28 2.50
N PHE A 173 -15.81 12.50 2.19
CA PHE A 173 -14.39 12.77 1.98
C PHE A 173 -13.56 12.41 3.22
N ASP A 174 -14.01 12.81 4.41
CA ASP A 174 -13.33 12.54 5.67
C ASP A 174 -13.37 11.05 6.02
N ILE A 175 -14.52 10.39 5.84
CA ILE A 175 -14.65 8.94 6.07
C ILE A 175 -13.71 8.16 5.14
N TYR A 176 -13.66 8.48 3.85
CA TYR A 176 -12.72 7.81 2.93
C TYR A 176 -11.28 8.07 3.31
N GLN A 177 -10.95 9.25 3.86
CA GLN A 177 -9.58 9.52 4.32
C GLN A 177 -9.21 8.64 5.52
N ASP A 178 -10.09 8.50 6.51
CA ASP A 178 -9.85 7.63 7.66
C ASP A 178 -9.64 6.16 7.21
N LEU A 179 -10.51 5.66 6.33
CA LEU A 179 -10.40 4.30 5.78
C LEU A 179 -9.09 4.09 4.98
N ILE A 180 -8.66 5.09 4.17
CA ILE A 180 -7.39 5.05 3.45
C ILE A 180 -6.20 4.97 4.42
N ASP A 181 -6.21 5.78 5.49
CA ASP A 181 -5.10 5.85 6.43
C ASP A 181 -4.97 4.55 7.24
N GLU A 182 -6.08 3.94 7.65
CA GLU A 182 -6.07 2.65 8.33
C GLU A 182 -5.68 1.49 7.41
N SER A 183 -6.20 1.43 6.17
CA SER A 183 -5.74 0.46 5.17
C SER A 183 -4.24 0.57 4.88
N HIS A 184 -3.67 1.77 4.88
CA HIS A 184 -2.22 1.95 4.79
C HIS A 184 -1.47 1.37 5.99
N PHE A 185 -2.01 1.50 7.20
CA PHE A 185 -1.43 0.91 8.40
C PHE A 185 -1.47 -0.62 8.34
N HIS A 186 -2.59 -1.20 7.94
CA HIS A 186 -2.75 -2.65 7.78
C HIS A 186 -1.81 -3.19 6.69
N LEU A 187 -1.80 -2.60 5.50
CA LEU A 187 -0.91 -3.00 4.40
C LEU A 187 0.57 -2.93 4.79
N LYS A 188 0.98 -1.89 5.53
CA LYS A 188 2.34 -1.78 6.08
C LYS A 188 2.66 -2.92 7.02
N SER A 189 1.74 -3.23 7.92
CA SER A 189 1.93 -4.27 8.92
C SER A 189 2.03 -5.65 8.28
N PHE A 190 1.09 -5.97 7.38
CA PHE A 190 1.06 -7.25 6.65
C PHE A 190 2.24 -7.40 5.69
N GLY A 191 2.61 -6.35 4.96
CA GLY A 191 3.78 -6.34 4.08
C GLY A 191 5.09 -6.61 4.82
N ASN A 192 5.26 -6.04 6.02
CA ASN A 192 6.42 -6.33 6.87
C ASN A 192 6.42 -7.79 7.36
N MET A 193 5.26 -8.36 7.70
CA MET A 193 5.15 -9.78 8.09
C MET A 193 5.45 -10.70 6.91
N MET A 194 4.92 -10.40 5.72
CA MET A 194 5.23 -11.13 4.48
C MET A 194 6.73 -11.13 4.16
N ALA A 195 7.37 -9.96 4.28
CA ALA A 195 8.81 -9.83 4.09
C ALA A 195 9.60 -10.70 5.09
N ARG A 196 9.22 -10.69 6.37
CA ARG A 196 9.82 -11.53 7.40
C ARG A 196 9.65 -13.02 7.12
N LEU A 197 8.52 -13.44 6.54
CA LEU A 197 8.27 -14.83 6.11
C LEU A 197 9.00 -15.18 4.80
N GLY A 198 9.63 -14.22 4.13
CA GLY A 198 10.27 -14.44 2.84
C GLY A 198 9.33 -14.59 1.66
N ILE A 199 8.08 -14.14 1.79
CA ILE A 199 7.00 -14.35 0.78
C ILE A 199 6.45 -13.03 0.23
N LEU A 200 7.21 -11.94 0.36
CA LEU A 200 6.74 -10.62 -0.10
C LEU A 200 6.37 -10.65 -1.59
N ALA A 201 5.16 -10.26 -1.90
CA ALA A 201 4.62 -10.25 -3.25
C ALA A 201 3.81 -8.98 -3.49
N LEU A 202 3.85 -8.45 -4.71
CA LEU A 202 2.97 -7.37 -5.13
C LEU A 202 1.51 -7.86 -5.19
N PRO A 203 0.54 -7.02 -4.82
CA PRO A 203 -0.87 -7.29 -5.06
C PRO A 203 -1.14 -7.48 -6.56
N ARG A 204 -2.24 -8.16 -6.88
CA ARG A 204 -2.72 -8.28 -8.26
C ARG A 204 -3.07 -6.91 -8.86
N GLU A 205 -3.13 -6.83 -10.18
CA GLU A 205 -3.66 -5.65 -10.86
C GLU A 205 -5.14 -5.48 -10.55
N LEU A 206 -5.56 -4.22 -10.38
CA LEU A 206 -6.93 -3.89 -10.02
C LEU A 206 -7.74 -3.61 -11.30
N HIS A 207 -8.77 -4.42 -11.54
CA HIS A 207 -9.66 -4.22 -12.67
C HIS A 207 -10.59 -3.02 -12.43
N GLU A 208 -10.90 -2.25 -13.47
CA GLU A 208 -11.73 -1.04 -13.34
C GLU A 208 -13.11 -1.29 -12.72
N MET A 209 -13.71 -2.46 -12.93
CA MET A 209 -14.99 -2.83 -12.31
C MET A 209 -14.92 -2.92 -10.78
N THR A 210 -13.73 -3.06 -10.19
CA THR A 210 -13.56 -3.14 -8.74
C THR A 210 -13.65 -1.76 -8.09
N TYR A 211 -13.09 -0.71 -8.72
CA TYR A 211 -13.05 0.63 -8.13
C TYR A 211 -14.07 1.63 -8.72
N ILE A 212 -14.68 1.33 -9.87
CA ILE A 212 -15.79 2.12 -10.41
C ILE A 212 -17.11 1.65 -9.76
N VAL A 213 -17.35 2.17 -8.56
CA VAL A 213 -18.57 1.85 -7.79
C VAL A 213 -19.80 2.48 -8.46
N LYS A 214 -20.74 1.65 -8.91
CA LYS A 214 -21.99 2.08 -9.56
C LYS A 214 -23.15 2.22 -8.58
N ASP A 215 -23.18 1.40 -7.56
CA ASP A 215 -24.15 1.36 -6.49
C ASP A 215 -23.41 1.48 -5.16
N LEU A 216 -23.42 2.69 -4.61
CA LEU A 216 -22.69 2.98 -3.38
C LEU A 216 -23.28 2.21 -2.19
N ASP A 217 -24.61 2.14 -2.08
CA ASP A 217 -25.26 1.48 -0.96
C ASP A 217 -24.97 -0.01 -0.94
N GLN A 218 -25.03 -0.65 -2.11
CA GLN A 218 -24.68 -2.08 -2.20
C GLN A 218 -23.20 -2.30 -1.87
N PHE A 219 -22.30 -1.47 -2.41
CA PHE A 219 -20.86 -1.54 -2.13
C PHE A 219 -20.58 -1.42 -0.62
N ILE A 220 -21.23 -0.47 0.06
CA ILE A 220 -21.03 -0.28 1.51
C ILE A 220 -21.61 -1.45 2.30
N LYS A 221 -22.75 -2.02 1.93
CA LYS A 221 -23.31 -3.21 2.59
C LYS A 221 -22.41 -4.42 2.44
N ASP A 222 -21.94 -4.68 1.22
CA ASP A 222 -20.99 -5.77 0.95
C ASP A 222 -19.68 -5.55 1.74
N GLY A 223 -19.18 -4.31 1.78
CA GLY A 223 -18.00 -3.95 2.57
C GLY A 223 -18.18 -4.20 4.08
N ILE A 224 -19.33 -3.87 4.65
CA ILE A 224 -19.64 -4.17 6.07
C ILE A 224 -19.61 -5.69 6.33
N ASP A 225 -20.17 -6.49 5.43
CA ASP A 225 -20.14 -7.95 5.55
C ASP A 225 -18.71 -8.51 5.44
N GLU A 226 -17.87 -7.94 4.56
CA GLU A 226 -16.45 -8.27 4.44
C GLU A 226 -15.65 -7.90 5.69
N GLU A 227 -15.88 -6.72 6.30
CA GLU A 227 -15.24 -6.31 7.56
C GLU A 227 -15.65 -7.25 8.73
N ILE A 228 -16.90 -7.70 8.78
CA ILE A 228 -17.35 -8.69 9.77
C ILE A 228 -16.58 -10.02 9.58
N ALA A 229 -16.41 -10.48 8.35
CA ALA A 229 -15.67 -11.70 8.06
C ALA A 229 -14.17 -11.54 8.40
N ALA A 230 -13.54 -10.39 8.07
CA ALA A 230 -12.16 -10.08 8.42
C ALA A 230 -11.93 -10.11 9.93
N LYS A 231 -12.87 -9.55 10.72
CA LYS A 231 -12.83 -9.63 12.19
C LYS A 231 -12.82 -11.08 12.70
N GLU A 232 -13.67 -11.94 12.15
CA GLU A 232 -13.73 -13.35 12.54
C GLU A 232 -12.39 -14.04 12.23
N MET A 233 -11.83 -13.82 11.04
CA MET A 233 -10.52 -14.36 10.67
C MET A 233 -9.38 -13.86 11.56
N CYS A 234 -9.34 -12.56 11.87
CA CYS A 234 -8.36 -12.00 12.80
C CYS A 234 -8.48 -12.64 14.19
N LYS A 235 -9.71 -12.88 14.66
CA LYS A 235 -9.95 -13.51 15.95
C LYS A 235 -9.51 -14.97 15.97
N GLU A 236 -9.86 -15.74 14.95
CA GLU A 236 -9.43 -17.12 14.79
C GLU A 236 -7.90 -17.24 14.75
N LEU A 237 -7.24 -16.35 14.00
CA LEU A 237 -5.79 -16.32 13.91
C LEU A 237 -5.14 -15.93 15.23
N SER A 238 -5.69 -14.92 15.93
CA SER A 238 -5.22 -14.52 17.28
C SER A 238 -5.28 -15.66 18.27
N ASP A 239 -6.39 -16.44 18.28
CA ASP A 239 -6.60 -17.56 19.19
C ASP A 239 -5.73 -18.79 18.84
N ALA A 240 -5.39 -18.96 17.55
CA ALA A 240 -4.61 -20.11 17.06
C ALA A 240 -3.10 -19.92 17.21
N ILE A 241 -2.61 -18.67 17.26
CA ILE A 241 -1.18 -18.34 17.25
C ILE A 241 -0.59 -18.36 18.66
N ASN A 242 0.52 -19.09 18.84
CA ASN A 242 1.23 -19.15 20.13
C ASN A 242 2.11 -17.91 20.44
N ASP A 243 2.49 -17.13 19.42
CA ASP A 243 3.23 -15.87 19.61
C ASP A 243 2.31 -14.79 20.21
N LYS A 244 2.55 -14.47 21.49
CA LYS A 244 1.71 -13.51 22.23
C LYS A 244 1.74 -12.08 21.67
N LYS A 245 2.79 -11.68 20.96
CA LYS A 245 2.86 -10.33 20.36
C LYS A 245 2.01 -10.29 19.12
N LEU A 246 2.10 -11.35 18.32
CA LEU A 246 1.33 -11.49 17.09
C LEU A 246 -0.16 -11.69 17.39
N SER A 247 -0.52 -12.53 18.38
CA SER A 247 -1.89 -12.67 18.85
C SER A 247 -2.50 -11.32 19.29
N LYS A 248 -1.79 -10.55 20.13
CA LYS A 248 -2.24 -9.20 20.53
C LYS A 248 -2.37 -8.22 19.35
N PHE A 249 -1.53 -8.37 18.33
CA PHE A 249 -1.64 -7.54 17.14
C PHE A 249 -2.93 -7.86 16.36
N PHE A 250 -3.27 -9.13 16.16
CA PHE A 250 -4.53 -9.52 15.51
C PHE A 250 -5.77 -9.17 16.34
N ASP A 251 -5.72 -9.26 17.67
CA ASP A 251 -6.77 -8.73 18.52
C ASP A 251 -6.96 -7.22 18.36
N PHE A 252 -5.86 -6.47 18.17
CA PHE A 252 -5.92 -5.04 17.91
C PHE A 252 -6.55 -4.73 16.55
N ILE A 253 -6.15 -5.43 15.48
CA ILE A 253 -6.77 -5.28 14.15
C ILE A 253 -8.27 -5.62 14.23
N ASN A 254 -8.64 -6.75 14.82
CA ASN A 254 -10.04 -7.12 15.05
C ASN A 254 -10.86 -5.99 15.73
N TYR A 255 -10.23 -5.24 16.63
CA TYR A 255 -10.88 -4.12 17.30
C TYR A 255 -11.03 -2.90 16.37
N GLN A 256 -10.05 -2.62 15.51
CA GLN A 256 -10.11 -1.52 14.54
C GLN A 256 -11.25 -1.71 13.53
N GLU A 257 -11.52 -2.93 13.08
CA GLU A 257 -12.61 -3.24 12.15
C GLU A 257 -14.00 -2.83 12.68
N ASN A 258 -14.19 -2.73 14.00
CA ASN A 258 -15.43 -2.17 14.55
C ASN A 258 -15.62 -0.69 14.16
N TYR A 259 -14.53 0.06 14.12
CA TYR A 259 -14.57 1.47 13.73
C TYR A 259 -14.86 1.62 12.22
N HIS A 260 -14.26 0.78 11.38
CA HIS A 260 -14.55 0.74 9.93
C HIS A 260 -16.05 0.51 9.68
N ILE A 261 -16.63 -0.50 10.32
CA ILE A 261 -18.06 -0.81 10.23
C ILE A 261 -18.91 0.40 10.63
N GLU A 262 -18.56 1.10 11.70
CA GLU A 262 -19.30 2.30 12.14
C GLU A 262 -19.15 3.48 11.17
N LEU A 263 -17.99 3.66 10.55
CA LEU A 263 -17.77 4.66 9.49
C LEU A 263 -18.60 4.33 8.25
N MET A 264 -18.60 3.08 7.80
CA MET A 264 -19.41 2.64 6.65
C MET A 264 -20.90 2.82 6.89
N LYS A 265 -21.40 2.51 8.08
CA LYS A 265 -22.81 2.75 8.43
C LYS A 265 -23.22 4.22 8.33
N LYS A 266 -22.31 5.16 8.62
CA LYS A 266 -22.59 6.60 8.45
C LYS A 266 -22.78 6.99 6.98
N LEU A 267 -22.15 6.28 6.04
CA LEU A 267 -22.35 6.51 4.61
C LEU A 267 -23.73 6.05 4.12
N LEU A 268 -24.36 5.05 4.77
CA LEU A 268 -25.69 4.56 4.43
C LEU A 268 -26.85 5.46 4.98
N ILE A 269 -26.60 6.30 5.97
CA ILE A 269 -27.65 7.09 6.67
C ILE A 269 -27.91 8.44 5.97
N GLN A 270 -27.23 8.73 4.87
CA GLN A 270 -27.31 10.04 4.19
C GLN A 270 -28.46 10.20 3.17
N GLU A 271 -29.51 9.34 3.19
CA GLU A 271 -30.71 9.51 2.39
C GLU A 271 -31.71 10.54 2.98
#